data_1a52f87ad4046329cf9f4b1b8dad6766
#
_entry.id   1a52f87ad4046329cf9f4b1b8dad6766
#
_cell.length_a   1.000
_cell.length_b   1.000
_cell.length_c   1.000
_cell.angle_alpha   90.00
_cell.angle_beta   90.00
_cell.angle_gamma   90.00
#
_symmetry.space_group_name_H-M   'P 1'
#
loop_
_entity.id
_entity.type
_entity.pdbx_description
1 polymer ?
#
loop_
_entity_poly.entity_id
_entity_poly.type
_entity_poly.pdbx_seq_one_letter_code
_entity_poly.pdbx_strand_id
1 'polypeptide(L)'
;MAPFHTNQVPVSQDMVTRVGAAAGRVARIQQEYAMQAETETATDAREALATRARVAAERAIDEQGISVEDYNTVLTAAETDEDLEQRLLNAAREGL
;
A
#
# COMPACT_ATOMS: atom_id res chain seq x y z
N MET A 1 34.87 -0.73 0.05
CA MET A 1 34.18 -0.81 0.28
C MET A 1 33.28 -0.60 0.48
N ALA A 2 33.05 -0.57 0.31
CA ALA A 2 32.14 -0.14 0.62
C ALA A 2 31.22 -0.44 1.05
N PRO A 3 30.82 -0.66 1.37
CA PRO A 3 29.76 -1.16 1.80
C PRO A 3 28.79 -0.44 2.15
N PHE A 4 28.70 0.42 2.05
CA PHE A 4 27.85 1.15 2.36
C PHE A 4 26.57 0.92 2.12
N HIS A 5 26.26 0.48 1.24
CA HIS A 5 24.95 0.08 1.01
C HIS A 5 24.58 -1.04 1.88
N THR A 6 25.29 -1.28 2.80
CA THR A 6 24.94 -2.27 3.77
C THR A 6 23.69 -1.98 4.51
N ASN A 7 23.18 -0.75 4.45
CA ASN A 7 21.95 -0.43 5.11
C ASN A 7 20.73 -0.81 4.32
N GLN A 8 20.93 -1.22 3.09
CA GLN A 8 19.80 -1.58 2.26
C GLN A 8 19.63 -3.07 2.27
N VAL A 9 18.68 -3.53 3.04
CA VAL A 9 18.30 -4.92 3.03
C VAL A 9 17.43 -5.13 1.80
N PRO A 10 17.80 -6.04 0.91
CA PRO A 10 16.96 -6.31 -0.26
C PRO A 10 15.59 -6.78 0.19
N VAL A 11 14.57 -6.26 -0.44
CA VAL A 11 13.21 -6.68 -0.14
C VAL A 11 12.99 -8.04 -0.80
N SER A 12 12.57 -9.02 -0.01
CA SER A 12 12.35 -10.37 -0.52
C SER A 12 11.17 -10.39 -1.49
N GLN A 13 11.17 -11.37 -2.37
CA GLN A 13 10.06 -11.54 -3.31
C GLN A 13 8.75 -11.81 -2.58
N ASP A 14 8.80 -12.53 -1.46
CA ASP A 14 7.62 -12.77 -0.66
C ASP A 14 7.03 -11.44 -0.14
N MET A 15 7.89 -10.57 0.38
CA MET A 15 7.46 -9.28 0.87
C MET A 15 6.90 -8.42 -0.27
N VAL A 16 7.55 -8.44 -1.44
CA VAL A 16 7.08 -7.71 -2.61
C VAL A 16 5.68 -8.18 -3.00
N THR A 17 5.46 -9.48 -3.01
CA THR A 17 4.15 -10.06 -3.37
C THR A 17 3.07 -9.58 -2.38
N ARG A 18 3.38 -9.64 -1.09
CA ARG A 18 2.41 -9.25 -0.06
C ARG A 18 2.12 -7.75 -0.08
N VAL A 19 3.16 -6.94 -0.17
CA VAL A 19 2.99 -5.47 -0.21
C VAL A 19 2.26 -5.07 -1.49
N GLY A 20 2.63 -5.67 -2.61
CA GLY A 20 1.98 -5.37 -3.89
C GLY A 20 0.50 -5.72 -3.87
N ALA A 21 0.15 -6.89 -3.34
CA ALA A 21 -1.25 -7.30 -3.23
C ALA A 21 -2.02 -6.34 -2.33
N ALA A 22 -1.41 -5.93 -1.21
CA ALA A 22 -2.04 -4.97 -0.31
C ALA A 22 -2.24 -3.63 -1.00
N ALA A 23 -1.22 -3.17 -1.74
CA ALA A 23 -1.28 -1.88 -2.43
C ALA A 23 -2.39 -1.86 -3.47
N GLY A 24 -2.59 -2.96 -4.19
CA GLY A 24 -3.66 -3.06 -5.16
C GLY A 24 -5.03 -2.94 -4.50
N ARG A 25 -5.20 -3.59 -3.36
CA ARG A 25 -6.46 -3.51 -2.61
C ARG A 25 -6.68 -2.15 -2.01
N VAL A 26 -5.61 -1.54 -1.46
CA VAL A 26 -5.69 -0.19 -0.88
C VAL A 26 -6.11 0.81 -1.95
N ALA A 27 -5.53 0.71 -3.15
CA ALA A 27 -5.88 1.60 -4.24
C ALA A 27 -7.35 1.48 -4.61
N ARG A 28 -7.86 0.25 -4.67
CA ARG A 28 -9.27 0.03 -4.97
C ARG A 28 -10.16 0.60 -3.89
N ILE A 29 -9.81 0.37 -2.62
CA ILE A 29 -10.57 0.89 -1.49
C ILE A 29 -10.64 2.41 -1.56
N GLN A 30 -9.51 3.06 -1.80
CA GLN A 30 -9.46 4.51 -1.90
C GLN A 30 -10.33 5.02 -3.03
N GLN A 31 -10.31 4.34 -4.16
CA GLN A 31 -11.12 4.72 -5.30
C GLN A 31 -12.62 4.60 -4.99
N GLU A 32 -13.03 3.51 -4.35
CA GLU A 32 -14.43 3.32 -3.99
C GLU A 32 -14.93 4.37 -3.02
N TYR A 33 -14.13 4.69 -2.00
CA TYR A 33 -14.52 5.69 -1.03
C TYR A 33 -14.46 7.09 -1.60
N ALA A 34 -13.53 7.37 -2.51
CA ALA A 34 -13.49 8.66 -3.19
C ALA A 34 -14.75 8.90 -4.00
N MET A 35 -15.26 7.86 -4.66
CA MET A 35 -16.50 7.95 -5.42
C MET A 35 -17.69 8.25 -4.50
N GLN A 36 -17.74 7.61 -3.34
CA GLN A 36 -18.78 7.89 -2.37
C GLN A 36 -18.67 9.31 -1.83
N ALA A 37 -17.46 9.80 -1.63
CA ALA A 37 -17.24 11.14 -1.11
C ALA A 37 -17.68 12.22 -2.10
N GLU A 38 -17.69 11.92 -3.39
CA GLU A 38 -18.13 12.89 -4.41
C GLU A 38 -19.59 13.30 -4.24
N THR A 39 -20.41 12.39 -3.74
CA THR A 39 -21.84 12.67 -3.57
C THR A 39 -22.18 13.11 -2.15
N GLU A 40 -21.17 13.14 -1.27
CA GLU A 40 -21.39 13.50 0.12
C GLU A 40 -20.98 14.94 0.35
N THR A 41 -21.91 15.77 0.83
CA THR A 41 -21.64 17.19 1.06
C THR A 41 -21.41 17.53 2.52
N ALA A 42 -21.83 16.67 3.44
CA ALA A 42 -21.65 16.93 4.86
C ALA A 42 -20.23 16.62 5.29
N THR A 43 -19.58 17.55 5.99
CA THR A 43 -18.21 17.37 6.45
C THR A 43 -18.05 16.14 7.33
N ASP A 44 -19.00 15.96 8.27
CA ASP A 44 -18.94 14.82 9.19
C ASP A 44 -19.02 13.49 8.45
N ALA A 45 -19.86 13.43 7.42
CA ALA A 45 -20.01 12.21 6.63
C ALA A 45 -18.77 11.94 5.81
N ARG A 46 -18.13 12.99 5.29
CA ARG A 46 -16.88 12.82 4.54
C ARG A 46 -15.76 12.34 5.44
N GLU A 47 -15.69 12.85 6.65
CA GLU A 47 -14.69 12.40 7.62
C GLU A 47 -14.93 10.94 8.01
N ALA A 48 -16.20 10.54 8.15
CA ALA A 48 -16.52 9.14 8.43
C ALA A 48 -16.07 8.23 7.29
N LEU A 49 -16.26 8.67 6.04
CA LEU A 49 -15.80 7.91 4.89
C LEU A 49 -14.27 7.76 4.89
N ALA A 50 -13.56 8.85 5.19
CA ALA A 50 -12.10 8.81 5.25
C ALA A 50 -11.62 7.84 6.33
N THR A 51 -12.28 7.81 7.48
CA THR A 51 -11.94 6.90 8.56
C THR A 51 -12.19 5.45 8.14
N ARG A 52 -13.32 5.19 7.48
CA ARG A 52 -13.64 3.84 7.00
C ARG A 52 -12.61 3.38 5.97
N ALA A 53 -12.21 4.28 5.07
CA ALA A 53 -11.21 3.96 4.06
C ALA A 53 -9.88 3.57 4.72
N ARG A 54 -9.47 4.32 5.74
CA ARG A 54 -8.23 4.02 6.45
C ARG A 54 -8.30 2.66 7.14
N VAL A 55 -9.41 2.39 7.83
CA VAL A 55 -9.59 1.12 8.53
C VAL A 55 -9.60 -0.04 7.54
N ALA A 56 -10.27 0.13 6.41
CA ALA A 56 -10.33 -0.91 5.39
C ALA A 56 -8.94 -1.14 4.79
N ALA A 57 -8.16 -0.08 4.58
CA ALA A 57 -6.81 -0.19 4.05
C ALA A 57 -5.90 -0.93 5.04
N GLU A 58 -6.00 -0.59 6.32
CA GLU A 58 -5.20 -1.26 7.36
C GLU A 58 -5.56 -2.74 7.42
N ARG A 59 -6.83 -3.07 7.29
CA ARG A 59 -7.27 -4.46 7.29
C ARG A 59 -6.72 -5.20 6.06
N ALA A 60 -6.73 -4.55 4.89
CA ALA A 60 -6.21 -5.17 3.68
C ALA A 60 -4.72 -5.49 3.83
N ILE A 61 -3.97 -4.61 4.48
CA ILE A 61 -2.55 -4.81 4.75
C ILE A 61 -2.37 -5.98 5.71
N ASP A 62 -3.16 -5.99 6.79
CA ASP A 62 -3.09 -7.04 7.81
C ASP A 62 -3.42 -8.41 7.22
N GLU A 63 -4.38 -8.46 6.29
CA GLU A 63 -4.77 -9.72 5.64
C GLU A 63 -3.64 -10.32 4.83
N GLN A 64 -2.66 -9.53 4.43
CA GLN A 64 -1.49 -10.04 3.73
C GLN A 64 -0.41 -10.54 4.68
N GLY A 65 -0.64 -10.45 5.98
CA GLY A 65 0.32 -10.93 6.96
C GLY A 65 1.49 -10.00 7.20
N ILE A 66 1.33 -8.72 6.91
CA ILE A 66 2.38 -7.72 7.11
C ILE A 66 1.82 -6.58 7.96
N SER A 67 2.73 -5.83 8.58
CA SER A 67 2.32 -4.67 9.36
C SER A 67 2.21 -3.44 8.47
N VAL A 68 1.49 -2.43 8.96
CA VAL A 68 1.42 -1.14 8.28
C VAL A 68 2.82 -0.54 8.18
N GLU A 69 3.64 -0.74 9.20
CA GLU A 69 5.01 -0.24 9.18
C GLU A 69 5.83 -0.88 8.06
N ASP A 70 5.74 -2.19 7.91
CA ASP A 70 6.44 -2.89 6.83
C ASP A 70 5.96 -2.42 5.47
N TYR A 71 4.66 -2.26 5.33
CA TYR A 71 4.04 -1.77 4.11
C TYR A 71 4.60 -0.41 3.73
N ASN A 72 4.59 0.53 4.68
CA ASN A 72 5.09 1.88 4.43
C ASN A 72 6.59 1.89 4.13
N THR A 73 7.36 1.06 4.81
CA THR A 73 8.80 0.98 4.59
C THR A 73 9.11 0.54 3.16
N VAL A 74 8.39 -0.46 2.66
CA VAL A 74 8.62 -0.95 1.31
C VAL A 74 8.18 0.08 0.27
N LEU A 75 7.04 0.74 0.48
CA LEU A 75 6.58 1.77 -0.45
C LEU A 75 7.55 2.95 -0.50
N THR A 76 8.08 3.34 0.64
CA THR A 76 9.05 4.42 0.69
C THR A 76 10.34 4.04 -0.06
N ALA A 77 10.79 2.81 0.11
CA ALA A 77 11.98 2.33 -0.61
C ALA A 77 11.74 2.33 -2.12
N ALA A 78 10.53 2.03 -2.55
CA ALA A 78 10.19 1.99 -3.97
C ALA A 78 10.21 3.37 -4.62
N GLU A 79 10.11 4.44 -3.83
CA GLU A 79 10.15 5.81 -4.37
C GLU A 79 11.48 6.11 -5.04
N THR A 80 12.56 5.45 -4.60
CA THR A 80 13.88 5.68 -5.15
C THR A 80 14.47 4.44 -5.84
N ASP A 81 13.67 3.38 -5.99
CA ASP A 81 14.13 2.13 -6.58
C ASP A 81 13.11 1.70 -7.65
N GLU A 82 13.41 2.00 -8.90
CA GLU A 82 12.50 1.69 -10.01
C GLU A 82 12.24 0.21 -10.17
N ASP A 83 13.23 -0.62 -9.92
CA ASP A 83 13.06 -2.06 -10.04
C ASP A 83 12.05 -2.55 -9.00
N LEU A 84 12.18 -2.09 -7.77
CA LEU A 84 11.26 -2.45 -6.72
C LEU A 84 9.85 -1.95 -7.05
N GLU A 85 9.74 -0.73 -7.56
CA GLU A 85 8.45 -0.17 -7.96
C GLU A 85 7.78 -1.04 -9.01
N GLN A 86 8.51 -1.47 -10.03
CA GLN A 86 7.95 -2.32 -11.08
C GLN A 86 7.51 -3.67 -10.54
N ARG A 87 8.30 -4.24 -9.63
CA ARG A 87 7.95 -5.50 -9.02
C ARG A 87 6.66 -5.39 -8.19
N LEU A 88 6.50 -4.27 -7.48
CA LEU A 88 5.30 -4.02 -6.70
C LEU A 88 4.08 -3.84 -7.60
N LEU A 89 4.23 -3.10 -8.70
CA LEU A 89 3.14 -2.90 -9.64
C LEU A 89 2.68 -4.22 -10.25
N ASN A 90 3.63 -5.08 -10.60
CA ASN A 90 3.30 -6.38 -11.15
C ASN A 90 2.55 -7.23 -10.12
N ALA A 91 3.00 -7.21 -8.87
CA ALA A 91 2.35 -7.95 -7.80
C ALA A 91 0.94 -7.42 -7.53
N ALA A 92 0.76 -6.11 -7.61
CA ALA A 92 -0.56 -5.50 -7.42
C ALA A 92 -1.54 -5.94 -8.49
N ARG A 93 -1.08 -6.03 -9.74
CA ARG A 93 -1.94 -6.50 -10.84
C ARG A 93 -2.33 -7.96 -10.67
N GLU A 94 -1.39 -8.78 -10.24
CA GLU A 94 -1.64 -10.20 -10.07
C GLU A 94 -2.57 -10.45 -8.88
N GLY A 95 -2.56 -9.57 -7.89
CA GLY A 95 -3.39 -9.70 -6.71
C GLY A 95 -4.82 -9.25 -6.91
N LEU A 96 -5.11 -8.63 -8.03
CA LEU A 96 -6.46 -8.22 -8.37
C LEU A 96 -7.19 -9.32 -9.16
#